data_d48c220d42b826e4fec34b396fef0450
#
_entry.id   d48c220d42b826e4fec34b396fef0450
#
_cell.length_a   1.000
_cell.length_b   1.000
_cell.length_c   1.000
_cell.angle_alpha   90.00
_cell.angle_beta   90.00
_cell.angle_gamma   90.00
#
_symmetry.space_group_name_H-M   'P 1'
#
loop_
_entity.id
_entity.type
_entity.pdbx_description
1 polymer ?
#
loop_
_entity_poly.entity_id
_entity_poly.type
_entity_poly.pdbx_seq_one_letter_code
_entity_poly.pdbx_strand_id
1 'polypeptide(L)'
;MERRNLALLCAGVLCFWLFALAVGTAQGAGLRVAIGGTGPAVQADAPAVLAAAPANSGLQLECRAAILMEPETGRVLYEKAPDERMPIASITKLMTLLLTFEAIRGGKLTLDTPVPVSEHAYHMGGSQIWLEPGEQFTLDEMLRAICVSSANDAAVAVAELVGGSEPVFVEQMNARAAELGMTNTTFRNACGLDTEGHLSTARDVAILSRYLLNTCPELLHYTGIWTDSLRNGQTQLVNTNKLLRRYSGITGLKTGTTSGAGVCILSLIHI
;
A
#
# COMPACT_ATOMS: atom_id res chain seq x y z
N MET A 1 -35.60 18.42 -4.60
CA MET A 1 -35.65 17.11 -3.89
C MET A 1 -34.60 16.20 -4.52
N GLU A 2 -33.39 16.31 -4.05
CA GLU A 2 -32.25 15.51 -4.56
C GLU A 2 -32.11 14.25 -3.76
N ARG A 3 -32.20 13.12 -4.43
CA ARG A 3 -31.88 11.83 -3.85
C ARG A 3 -30.35 11.62 -3.99
N ARG A 4 -29.65 11.79 -2.89
CA ARG A 4 -28.24 11.44 -2.78
C ARG A 4 -28.12 9.91 -2.74
N ASN A 5 -27.86 9.29 -3.89
CA ASN A 5 -27.49 7.89 -3.94
C ASN A 5 -26.01 7.78 -3.57
N LEU A 6 -25.75 7.49 -2.31
CA LEU A 6 -24.43 7.10 -1.81
C LEU A 6 -24.25 5.62 -2.11
N ALA A 7 -23.67 5.29 -3.27
CA ALA A 7 -23.24 3.92 -3.56
C ALA A 7 -21.92 3.65 -2.83
N LEU A 8 -21.99 3.02 -1.66
CA LEU A 8 -20.82 2.53 -0.95
C LEU A 8 -20.33 1.25 -1.61
N LEU A 9 -19.06 1.26 -2.01
CA LEU A 9 -18.38 0.07 -2.53
C LEU A 9 -17.84 -0.78 -1.38
N CYS A 10 -18.04 -2.08 -1.49
CA CYS A 10 -17.71 -3.10 -0.51
C CYS A 10 -16.21 -3.35 -0.38
N ALA A 11 -15.82 -3.71 0.83
CA ALA A 11 -14.48 -4.14 1.26
C ALA A 11 -13.36 -3.13 0.96
N GLY A 12 -13.26 -2.09 1.76
CA GLY A 12 -12.19 -1.11 1.63
C GLY A 12 -11.66 -0.64 2.99
N VAL A 13 -10.38 -0.42 3.05
CA VAL A 13 -9.77 0.41 4.08
C VAL A 13 -9.84 1.85 3.58
N LEU A 14 -10.57 2.72 4.27
CA LEU A 14 -10.68 4.15 3.96
C LEU A 14 -9.87 4.95 4.99
N CYS A 15 -8.91 5.72 4.52
CA CYS A 15 -8.10 6.61 5.36
C CYS A 15 -8.44 8.07 5.03
N PHE A 16 -8.72 8.88 6.07
CA PHE A 16 -9.05 10.30 5.94
C PHE A 16 -7.96 11.21 6.48
N TRP A 17 -7.72 12.32 5.80
CA TRP A 17 -6.93 13.43 6.31
C TRP A 17 -7.87 14.58 6.71
N LEU A 18 -7.83 14.96 7.98
CA LEU A 18 -8.50 16.18 8.48
C LEU A 18 -7.43 17.21 8.85
N PHE A 19 -7.37 18.32 8.11
CA PHE A 19 -6.62 19.50 8.56
C PHE A 19 -7.50 20.37 9.44
N ALA A 20 -7.14 20.49 10.72
CA ALA A 20 -7.63 21.56 11.57
C ALA A 20 -6.51 22.60 11.71
N LEU A 21 -6.70 23.79 11.15
CA LEU A 21 -5.83 24.93 11.39
C LEU A 21 -6.08 25.43 12.82
N ALA A 22 -5.17 25.13 13.74
CA ALA A 22 -5.09 25.79 15.03
C ALA A 22 -3.89 26.73 15.02
N VAL A 23 -4.15 28.03 14.90
CA VAL A 23 -3.15 29.09 15.15
C VAL A 23 -3.01 29.24 16.65
N GLY A 24 -1.91 28.71 17.20
CA GLY A 24 -1.53 28.88 18.60
C GLY A 24 -0.13 29.42 18.67
N THR A 25 0.01 30.68 19.08
CA THR A 25 1.30 31.30 19.42
C THR A 25 1.80 30.74 20.76
N ALA A 26 2.98 30.14 20.80
CA ALA A 26 3.69 29.88 22.05
C ALA A 26 5.13 30.36 21.95
N GLN A 27 5.48 31.23 22.88
CA GLN A 27 6.79 31.83 23.11
C GLN A 27 7.77 30.84 23.72
N GLY A 28 9.03 31.04 23.39
CA GLY A 28 10.24 30.32 23.63
C GLY A 28 10.55 29.80 25.03
N ALA A 29 11.35 28.75 25.01
CA ALA A 29 12.36 28.44 26.02
C ALA A 29 13.50 27.69 25.33
N GLY A 30 14.70 28.26 25.36
CA GLY A 30 15.89 27.70 24.78
C GLY A 30 16.39 26.47 25.53
N LEU A 31 16.80 25.44 24.80
CA LEU A 31 17.53 24.30 25.32
C LEU A 31 18.87 24.18 24.60
N ARG A 32 19.95 24.19 25.36
CA ARG A 32 21.32 24.01 24.88
C ARG A 32 21.57 22.56 24.53
N VAL A 33 22.04 22.31 23.31
CA VAL A 33 22.45 20.97 22.88
C VAL A 33 23.92 20.79 23.17
N ALA A 34 24.26 19.73 23.89
CA ALA A 34 25.61 19.23 24.05
C ALA A 34 25.88 18.23 22.92
N ILE A 35 26.94 18.44 22.14
CA ILE A 35 27.36 17.56 21.02
C ILE A 35 28.19 16.42 21.62
N GLY A 36 27.65 15.21 21.61
CA GLY A 36 28.39 13.98 21.83
C GLY A 36 27.87 12.95 20.82
N GLY A 37 28.76 12.56 19.87
CA GLY A 37 28.38 11.73 18.74
C GLY A 37 28.12 10.27 19.09
N THR A 38 27.01 9.78 18.65
CA THR A 38 26.70 8.42 18.15
C THR A 38 25.45 8.60 17.30
N GLY A 39 25.43 8.05 16.08
CA GLY A 39 24.33 8.24 15.13
C GLY A 39 22.98 7.84 15.72
N PRO A 40 21.87 8.45 15.24
CA PRO A 40 20.56 8.16 15.79
C PRO A 40 20.19 6.70 15.51
N ALA A 41 20.03 5.93 16.59
CA ALA A 41 19.26 4.71 16.54
C ALA A 41 17.84 5.12 16.10
N VAL A 42 17.38 4.61 14.97
CA VAL A 42 15.98 4.70 14.58
C VAL A 42 15.21 3.95 15.67
N GLN A 43 14.62 4.69 16.59
CA GLN A 43 13.66 4.11 17.52
C GLN A 43 12.53 3.55 16.66
N ALA A 44 12.41 2.23 16.63
CA ALA A 44 11.22 1.58 16.13
C ALA A 44 10.07 2.08 17.05
N ASP A 45 9.20 2.91 16.51
CA ASP A 45 7.98 3.28 17.18
C ASP A 45 7.25 2.00 17.60
N ALA A 46 6.98 1.87 18.88
CA ALA A 46 6.20 0.76 19.41
C ALA A 46 4.88 0.66 18.60
N PRO A 47 4.37 -0.54 18.32
CA PRO A 47 3.15 -0.70 17.56
C PRO A 47 2.05 0.15 18.18
N ALA A 48 1.57 1.15 17.45
CA ALA A 48 0.52 2.03 17.93
C ALA A 48 -0.70 1.18 18.25
N VAL A 49 -1.08 1.12 19.52
CA VAL A 49 -2.33 0.49 19.94
C VAL A 49 -3.45 1.28 19.29
N LEU A 50 -4.07 0.71 18.28
CA LEU A 50 -5.20 1.32 17.59
C LEU A 50 -6.37 1.43 18.59
N ALA A 51 -6.78 2.65 18.89
CA ALA A 51 -7.95 2.87 19.76
C ALA A 51 -9.19 2.29 19.07
N ALA A 52 -10.02 1.56 19.82
CA ALA A 52 -11.25 1.00 19.30
C ALA A 52 -12.19 2.11 18.78
N ALA A 53 -12.87 1.84 17.67
CA ALA A 53 -13.88 2.75 17.12
C ALA A 53 -15.04 2.93 18.12
N PRO A 54 -15.66 4.12 18.17
CA PRO A 54 -16.85 4.32 18.98
C PRO A 54 -17.96 3.37 18.50
N ALA A 55 -18.55 2.64 19.44
CA ALA A 55 -19.70 1.79 19.15
C ALA A 55 -20.85 2.65 18.58
N ASN A 56 -21.33 2.32 17.37
CA ASN A 56 -22.51 2.88 16.73
C ASN A 56 -22.31 4.14 15.87
N SER A 57 -21.68 3.98 14.70
CA SER A 57 -21.72 5.02 13.65
C SER A 57 -23.07 5.05 12.88
N GLY A 58 -23.95 4.07 13.07
CA GLY A 58 -25.16 3.88 12.25
C GLY A 58 -24.86 3.43 10.80
N LEU A 59 -23.58 3.35 10.42
CA LEU A 59 -23.16 2.93 9.08
C LEU A 59 -23.21 1.42 8.95
N GLN A 60 -24.02 0.92 8.02
CA GLN A 60 -24.08 -0.50 7.68
C GLN A 60 -23.45 -0.71 6.30
N LEU A 61 -22.40 -1.53 6.24
CA LEU A 61 -21.74 -1.93 5.01
C LEU A 61 -22.04 -3.39 4.69
N GLU A 62 -22.27 -3.71 3.42
CA GLU A 62 -22.51 -5.10 2.98
C GLU A 62 -21.23 -5.90 2.77
N CYS A 63 -20.03 -5.26 2.85
CA CYS A 63 -18.75 -5.96 2.73
C CYS A 63 -18.48 -6.91 3.91
N ARG A 64 -17.60 -7.90 3.71
CA ARG A 64 -17.20 -8.86 4.74
C ARG A 64 -16.44 -8.18 5.87
N ALA A 65 -15.47 -7.34 5.54
CA ALA A 65 -14.68 -6.59 6.51
C ALA A 65 -14.42 -5.17 6.02
N ALA A 66 -14.30 -4.22 6.95
CA ALA A 66 -13.92 -2.85 6.67
C ALA A 66 -13.24 -2.22 7.88
N ILE A 67 -12.36 -1.26 7.62
CA ILE A 67 -11.82 -0.36 8.61
C ILE A 67 -11.71 1.04 8.01
N LEU A 68 -12.01 2.05 8.81
CA LEU A 68 -11.77 3.45 8.52
C LEU A 68 -10.83 4.01 9.59
N MET A 69 -9.69 4.51 9.15
CA MET A 69 -8.63 4.98 10.05
C MET A 69 -8.16 6.37 9.61
N GLU A 70 -7.88 7.21 10.57
CA GLU A 70 -7.18 8.47 10.37
C GLU A 70 -5.67 8.20 10.24
N PRO A 71 -5.02 8.58 9.13
CA PRO A 71 -3.65 8.17 8.86
C PRO A 71 -2.62 8.76 9.84
N GLU A 72 -2.80 10.00 10.29
CA GLU A 72 -1.84 10.66 11.17
C GLU A 72 -1.80 10.02 12.57
N THR A 73 -2.95 9.90 13.21
CA THR A 73 -3.05 9.42 14.59
C THR A 73 -3.19 7.91 14.71
N GLY A 74 -3.66 7.23 13.64
CA GLY A 74 -4.05 5.81 13.67
C GLY A 74 -5.39 5.57 14.35
N ARG A 75 -6.16 6.64 14.66
CA ARG A 75 -7.48 6.51 15.28
C ARG A 75 -8.45 5.80 14.34
N VAL A 76 -9.05 4.72 14.83
CA VAL A 76 -10.10 3.99 14.09
C VAL A 76 -11.42 4.72 14.26
N LEU A 77 -12.04 5.08 13.14
CA LEU A 77 -13.33 5.80 13.07
C LEU A 77 -14.51 4.85 12.83
N TYR A 78 -14.26 3.74 12.14
CA TYR A 78 -15.23 2.69 11.87
C TYR A 78 -14.52 1.36 11.67
N GLU A 79 -15.14 0.28 12.11
CA GLU A 79 -14.67 -1.07 11.83
C GLU A 79 -15.83 -2.07 11.73
N LYS A 80 -15.68 -3.06 10.86
CA LYS A 80 -16.55 -4.21 10.69
C LYS A 80 -15.67 -5.45 10.45
N ALA A 81 -15.73 -6.44 11.32
CA ALA A 81 -14.92 -7.64 11.24
C ALA A 81 -13.45 -7.37 10.86
N PRO A 82 -12.76 -6.37 11.49
CA PRO A 82 -11.49 -5.87 11.03
C PRO A 82 -10.36 -6.89 11.11
N ASP A 83 -10.53 -7.93 11.94
CA ASP A 83 -9.53 -8.97 12.21
C ASP A 83 -9.86 -10.30 11.51
N GLU A 84 -10.91 -10.33 10.67
CA GLU A 84 -11.21 -11.50 9.85
C GLU A 84 -10.10 -11.74 8.82
N ARG A 85 -9.48 -12.93 8.89
CA ARG A 85 -8.41 -13.31 7.96
C ARG A 85 -9.00 -13.73 6.62
N MET A 86 -8.56 -13.09 5.55
CA MET A 86 -9.03 -13.35 4.18
C MET A 86 -7.95 -13.07 3.14
N PRO A 87 -8.07 -13.64 1.94
CA PRO A 87 -7.25 -13.23 0.81
C PRO A 87 -7.48 -11.74 0.52
N ILE A 88 -6.41 -11.03 0.18
CA ILE A 88 -6.43 -9.58 -0.06
C ILE A 88 -6.07 -9.19 -1.50
N ALA A 89 -5.90 -10.18 -2.36
CA ALA A 89 -5.51 -9.97 -3.76
C ALA A 89 -4.33 -8.99 -3.89
N SER A 90 -4.35 -8.14 -4.89
CA SER A 90 -3.28 -7.17 -5.18
C SER A 90 -3.07 -6.06 -4.13
N ILE A 91 -3.83 -6.02 -3.05
CA ILE A 91 -3.49 -5.18 -1.89
C ILE A 91 -2.13 -5.62 -1.30
N THR A 92 -1.76 -6.88 -1.47
CA THR A 92 -0.44 -7.46 -1.17
C THR A 92 0.72 -6.59 -1.68
N LYS A 93 0.58 -5.99 -2.87
CA LYS A 93 1.63 -5.17 -3.49
C LYS A 93 2.02 -3.93 -2.68
N LEU A 94 1.23 -3.54 -1.68
CA LEU A 94 1.65 -2.48 -0.75
C LEU A 94 2.86 -2.89 0.07
N MET A 95 2.97 -4.16 0.48
CA MET A 95 4.18 -4.64 1.16
C MET A 95 5.35 -4.72 0.19
N THR A 96 5.12 -5.13 -1.04
CA THR A 96 6.15 -5.11 -2.11
C THR A 96 6.67 -3.70 -2.34
N LEU A 97 5.78 -2.73 -2.44
CA LEU A 97 6.14 -1.31 -2.58
C LEU A 97 6.90 -0.79 -1.35
N LEU A 98 6.46 -1.13 -0.14
CA LEU A 98 7.15 -0.73 1.09
C LEU A 98 8.61 -1.18 1.09
N LEU A 99 8.87 -2.46 0.89
CA LEU A 99 10.24 -3.00 0.88
C LEU A 99 11.07 -2.40 -0.25
N THR A 100 10.46 -2.10 -1.39
CA THR A 100 11.13 -1.43 -2.50
C THR A 100 11.53 0.00 -2.14
N PHE A 101 10.63 0.79 -1.56
CA PHE A 101 10.95 2.15 -1.11
C PHE A 101 11.96 2.15 0.04
N GLU A 102 11.91 1.18 0.94
CA GLU A 102 12.93 1.01 1.98
C GLU A 102 14.31 0.70 1.38
N ALA A 103 14.39 -0.11 0.33
CA ALA A 103 15.64 -0.38 -0.39
C ALA A 103 16.18 0.88 -1.11
N ILE A 104 15.32 1.70 -1.70
CA ILE A 104 15.69 2.97 -2.31
C ILE A 104 16.23 3.94 -1.23
N ARG A 105 15.52 4.12 -0.13
CA ARG A 105 15.91 4.99 0.98
C ARG A 105 17.19 4.53 1.67
N GLY A 106 17.40 3.22 1.74
CA GLY A 106 18.64 2.63 2.23
C GLY A 106 19.82 2.76 1.26
N GLY A 107 19.64 3.40 0.11
CA GLY A 107 20.68 3.61 -0.89
C GLY A 107 21.12 2.34 -1.64
N LYS A 108 20.36 1.26 -1.51
CA LYS A 108 20.62 0.00 -2.24
C LYS A 108 20.18 0.07 -3.70
N LEU A 109 19.13 0.83 -3.98
CA LEU A 109 18.53 1.01 -5.30
C LEU A 109 18.27 2.50 -5.57
N THR A 110 18.12 2.83 -6.84
CA THR A 110 17.64 4.13 -7.31
C THR A 110 16.48 3.93 -8.27
N LEU A 111 15.74 4.98 -8.59
CA LEU A 111 14.65 4.91 -9.56
C LEU A 111 15.14 4.52 -10.96
N ASP A 112 16.38 4.83 -11.30
CA ASP A 112 17.02 4.48 -12.58
C ASP A 112 17.62 3.06 -12.57
N THR A 113 17.57 2.33 -11.46
CA THR A 113 18.09 0.97 -11.39
C THR A 113 17.37 0.07 -12.40
N PRO A 114 18.09 -0.61 -13.31
CA PRO A 114 17.50 -1.53 -14.25
C PRO A 114 16.95 -2.76 -13.52
N VAL A 115 15.72 -3.16 -13.87
CA VAL A 115 15.04 -4.31 -13.31
C VAL A 115 15.12 -5.48 -14.30
N PRO A 116 15.84 -6.56 -13.99
CA PRO A 116 15.90 -7.74 -14.83
C PRO A 116 14.53 -8.45 -14.88
N VAL A 117 14.18 -8.98 -16.03
CA VAL A 117 12.99 -9.80 -16.21
C VAL A 117 13.39 -11.27 -16.24
N SER A 118 13.01 -12.01 -15.20
CA SER A 118 13.22 -13.47 -15.12
C SER A 118 12.13 -14.23 -15.88
N GLU A 119 12.39 -15.50 -16.20
CA GLU A 119 11.38 -16.42 -16.71
C GLU A 119 10.20 -16.56 -15.73
N HIS A 120 10.46 -16.50 -14.42
CA HIS A 120 9.41 -16.56 -13.41
C HIS A 120 8.49 -15.34 -13.49
N ALA A 121 9.05 -14.13 -13.53
CA ALA A 121 8.27 -12.90 -13.69
C ALA A 121 7.50 -12.86 -15.03
N TYR A 122 8.14 -13.30 -16.11
CA TYR A 122 7.50 -13.40 -17.45
C TYR A 122 6.26 -14.29 -17.46
N HIS A 123 6.29 -15.43 -16.74
CA HIS A 123 5.18 -16.38 -16.72
C HIS A 123 4.08 -16.05 -15.71
N MET A 124 4.13 -14.88 -15.07
CA MET A 124 3.10 -14.49 -14.12
C MET A 124 1.75 -14.30 -14.80
N GLY A 125 0.70 -14.77 -14.12
CA GLY A 125 -0.68 -14.59 -14.57
C GLY A 125 -1.35 -13.34 -14.02
N GLY A 126 -2.59 -13.12 -14.42
CA GLY A 126 -3.43 -12.02 -13.95
C GLY A 126 -3.11 -10.69 -14.62
N SER A 127 -3.13 -9.57 -13.90
CA SER A 127 -2.76 -8.25 -14.44
C SER A 127 -1.29 -8.19 -14.78
N GLN A 128 -0.94 -7.77 -15.99
CA GLN A 128 0.43 -7.77 -16.52
C GLN A 128 0.67 -6.56 -17.41
N ILE A 129 1.93 -6.21 -17.57
CA ILE A 129 2.43 -5.35 -18.64
C ILE A 129 3.12 -6.15 -19.74
N TRP A 130 3.04 -7.48 -19.64
CA TRP A 130 3.58 -8.41 -20.63
C TRP A 130 5.10 -8.24 -20.78
N LEU A 131 5.81 -8.35 -19.64
CA LEU A 131 7.26 -8.34 -19.62
C LEU A 131 7.84 -9.51 -20.41
N GLU A 132 8.91 -9.28 -21.16
CA GLU A 132 9.65 -10.32 -21.86
C GLU A 132 11.07 -10.45 -21.33
N PRO A 133 11.63 -11.68 -21.23
CA PRO A 133 13.01 -11.86 -20.82
C PRO A 133 13.96 -11.06 -21.72
N GLY A 134 14.89 -10.33 -21.08
CA GLY A 134 15.84 -9.46 -21.77
C GLY A 134 15.36 -8.02 -22.01
N GLU A 135 14.09 -7.69 -21.75
CA GLU A 135 13.66 -6.30 -21.67
C GLU A 135 14.34 -5.59 -20.49
N GLN A 136 14.57 -4.31 -20.67
CA GLN A 136 15.14 -3.45 -19.64
C GLN A 136 14.17 -2.32 -19.32
N PHE A 137 13.70 -2.33 -18.08
CA PHE A 137 12.91 -1.25 -17.50
C PHE A 137 13.65 -0.67 -16.31
N THR A 138 13.44 0.59 -16.05
CA THR A 138 13.88 1.23 -14.82
C THR A 138 12.95 0.83 -13.67
N LEU A 139 13.43 0.94 -12.44
CA LEU A 139 12.60 0.71 -11.25
C LEU A 139 11.42 1.69 -11.21
N ASP A 140 11.59 2.95 -11.67
CA ASP A 140 10.50 3.92 -11.81
C ASP A 140 9.37 3.39 -12.73
N GLU A 141 9.72 2.86 -13.89
CA GLU A 141 8.75 2.29 -14.83
C GLU A 141 8.00 1.10 -14.23
N MET A 142 8.70 0.25 -13.46
CA MET A 142 8.08 -0.86 -12.75
C MET A 142 7.15 -0.39 -11.64
N LEU A 143 7.52 0.64 -10.86
CA LEU A 143 6.65 1.24 -9.85
C LEU A 143 5.37 1.81 -10.47
N ARG A 144 5.47 2.46 -11.63
CA ARG A 144 4.29 2.92 -12.40
C ARG A 144 3.40 1.75 -12.83
N ALA A 145 3.99 0.68 -13.37
CA ALA A 145 3.24 -0.52 -13.74
C ALA A 145 2.51 -1.16 -12.56
N ILE A 146 3.18 -1.29 -11.41
CA ILE A 146 2.62 -1.88 -10.19
C ILE A 146 1.47 -1.02 -9.63
N CYS A 147 1.67 0.29 -9.54
CA CYS A 147 0.69 1.18 -8.91
C CYS A 147 -0.51 1.45 -9.82
N VAL A 148 -0.30 1.65 -11.11
CA VAL A 148 -1.35 2.03 -12.08
C VAL A 148 -2.11 0.81 -12.57
N SER A 149 -1.43 -0.15 -13.22
CA SER A 149 -2.06 -1.32 -13.82
C SER A 149 -2.13 -2.53 -12.90
N SER A 150 -1.54 -2.43 -11.70
CA SER A 150 -1.48 -3.57 -10.77
C SER A 150 -0.71 -4.78 -11.33
N ALA A 151 0.30 -4.56 -12.17
CA ALA A 151 1.04 -5.57 -12.90
C ALA A 151 1.70 -6.59 -11.95
N ASN A 152 1.43 -7.87 -12.14
CA ASN A 152 1.96 -8.98 -11.33
C ASN A 152 3.40 -9.30 -11.73
N ASP A 153 3.65 -9.35 -13.03
CA ASP A 153 4.97 -9.55 -13.63
C ASP A 153 5.98 -8.49 -13.14
N ALA A 154 5.59 -7.22 -13.17
CA ALA A 154 6.40 -6.13 -12.63
C ALA A 154 6.63 -6.27 -11.11
N ALA A 155 5.60 -6.68 -10.35
CA ALA A 155 5.73 -6.85 -8.90
C ALA A 155 6.71 -7.98 -8.54
N VAL A 156 6.68 -9.09 -9.28
CA VAL A 156 7.60 -10.21 -9.08
C VAL A 156 9.01 -9.83 -9.53
N ALA A 157 9.20 -9.19 -10.67
CA ALA A 157 10.52 -8.74 -11.12
C ALA A 157 11.17 -7.79 -10.09
N VAL A 158 10.40 -6.87 -9.52
CA VAL A 158 10.88 -5.97 -8.45
C VAL A 158 11.17 -6.75 -7.16
N ALA A 159 10.34 -7.72 -6.80
CA ALA A 159 10.59 -8.56 -5.64
C ALA A 159 11.90 -9.36 -5.77
N GLU A 160 12.18 -9.88 -6.97
CA GLU A 160 13.44 -10.57 -7.26
C GLU A 160 14.65 -9.61 -7.23
N LEU A 161 14.49 -8.38 -7.72
CA LEU A 161 15.54 -7.36 -7.64
C LEU A 161 15.88 -7.02 -6.19
N VAL A 162 14.88 -6.83 -5.33
CA VAL A 162 15.07 -6.43 -3.92
C VAL A 162 15.56 -7.59 -3.06
N GLY A 163 14.96 -8.77 -3.23
CA GLY A 163 15.20 -9.95 -2.39
C GLY A 163 16.24 -10.94 -2.96
N GLY A 164 16.63 -10.80 -4.21
CA GLY A 164 17.45 -11.76 -4.94
C GLY A 164 16.63 -12.93 -5.53
N SER A 165 15.46 -13.23 -4.95
CA SER A 165 14.44 -14.15 -5.48
C SER A 165 13.11 -13.88 -4.82
N GLU A 166 11.98 -14.25 -5.45
CA GLU A 166 10.66 -14.06 -4.83
C GLU A 166 10.49 -14.81 -3.51
N PRO A 167 10.94 -16.08 -3.32
CA PRO A 167 10.85 -16.75 -2.02
C PRO A 167 11.56 -16.00 -0.90
N VAL A 168 12.77 -15.51 -1.11
CA VAL A 168 13.53 -14.72 -0.12
C VAL A 168 12.81 -13.39 0.15
N PHE A 169 12.28 -12.76 -0.89
CA PHE A 169 11.50 -11.53 -0.72
C PHE A 169 10.22 -11.77 0.11
N VAL A 170 9.54 -12.89 -0.08
CA VAL A 170 8.36 -13.27 0.73
C VAL A 170 8.73 -13.49 2.19
N GLU A 171 9.91 -14.05 2.48
CA GLU A 171 10.41 -14.11 3.86
C GLU A 171 10.60 -12.70 4.45
N GLN A 172 11.17 -11.77 3.68
CA GLN A 172 11.31 -10.37 4.08
C GLN A 172 9.93 -9.70 4.29
N MET A 173 8.95 -9.95 3.42
CA MET A 173 7.58 -9.46 3.59
C MET A 173 6.96 -9.92 4.92
N ASN A 174 7.12 -11.20 5.27
CA ASN A 174 6.59 -11.75 6.51
C ASN A 174 7.34 -11.24 7.74
N ALA A 175 8.66 -11.10 7.67
CA ALA A 175 9.46 -10.49 8.73
C ALA A 175 9.02 -9.03 8.97
N ARG A 176 8.83 -8.27 7.88
CA ARG A 176 8.39 -6.88 7.96
C ARG A 176 6.98 -6.75 8.49
N ALA A 177 6.08 -7.65 8.12
CA ALA A 177 4.72 -7.71 8.67
C ALA A 177 4.75 -7.92 10.20
N ALA A 178 5.59 -8.83 10.69
CA ALA A 178 5.75 -9.07 12.11
C ALA A 178 6.28 -7.82 12.85
N GLU A 179 7.29 -7.13 12.29
CA GLU A 179 7.83 -5.88 12.85
C GLU A 179 6.79 -4.76 12.92
N LEU A 180 5.89 -4.70 11.94
CA LEU A 180 4.78 -3.72 11.91
C LEU A 180 3.62 -4.10 12.82
N GLY A 181 3.64 -5.29 13.45
CA GLY A 181 2.55 -5.78 14.28
C GLY A 181 1.36 -6.33 13.50
N MET A 182 1.54 -6.71 12.23
CA MET A 182 0.52 -7.34 11.38
C MET A 182 0.37 -8.83 11.74
N THR A 183 -0.13 -9.10 12.92
CA THR A 183 -0.11 -10.44 13.55
C THR A 183 -1.01 -11.48 12.87
N ASN A 184 -1.94 -11.02 12.05
CA ASN A 184 -2.87 -11.88 11.32
C ASN A 184 -2.56 -11.99 9.83
N THR A 185 -1.36 -11.56 9.41
CA THR A 185 -0.93 -11.54 8.02
C THR A 185 0.11 -12.62 7.74
N THR A 186 -0.05 -13.28 6.59
CA THR A 186 0.94 -14.18 6.03
C THR A 186 0.97 -13.98 4.51
N PHE A 187 2.12 -13.60 3.98
CA PHE A 187 2.37 -13.51 2.56
C PHE A 187 2.95 -14.82 2.01
N ARG A 188 2.57 -15.18 0.77
CA ARG A 188 3.06 -16.37 0.05
C ARG A 188 3.62 -16.02 -1.33
N ASN A 189 3.32 -14.84 -1.85
CA ASN A 189 3.86 -14.29 -3.08
C ASN A 189 3.88 -12.76 -3.01
N ALA A 190 4.57 -12.12 -3.95
CA ALA A 190 4.77 -10.68 -3.96
C ALA A 190 3.63 -9.89 -4.62
N CYS A 191 2.70 -10.54 -5.29
CA CYS A 191 1.70 -9.88 -6.14
C CYS A 191 0.25 -10.05 -5.68
N GLY A 192 -0.05 -11.05 -4.82
CA GLY A 192 -1.37 -11.30 -4.25
C GLY A 192 -2.25 -12.23 -5.09
N LEU A 193 -1.65 -13.12 -5.88
CA LEU A 193 -2.36 -14.24 -6.48
C LEU A 193 -2.84 -15.22 -5.40
N ASP A 194 -4.00 -15.81 -5.62
CA ASP A 194 -4.59 -16.77 -4.69
C ASP A 194 -3.64 -17.94 -4.43
N THR A 195 -3.22 -18.06 -3.19
CA THR A 195 -2.31 -19.11 -2.71
C THR A 195 -2.75 -19.51 -1.32
N GLU A 196 -2.73 -20.81 -1.02
CA GLU A 196 -3.12 -21.30 0.29
C GLU A 196 -2.30 -20.64 1.41
N GLY A 197 -2.99 -20.11 2.41
CA GLY A 197 -2.38 -19.41 3.53
C GLY A 197 -1.90 -17.98 3.23
N HIS A 198 -2.15 -17.42 2.02
CA HIS A 198 -1.92 -16.02 1.71
C HIS A 198 -3.08 -15.18 2.23
N LEU A 199 -3.01 -14.74 3.45
CA LEU A 199 -4.12 -14.10 4.17
C LEU A 199 -3.65 -12.84 4.90
N SER A 200 -4.56 -11.89 5.05
CA SER A 200 -4.40 -10.70 5.88
C SER A 200 -5.75 -10.27 6.46
N THR A 201 -5.78 -9.13 7.12
CA THR A 201 -6.99 -8.54 7.71
C THR A 201 -7.12 -7.07 7.32
N ALA A 202 -8.31 -6.51 7.45
CA ALA A 202 -8.51 -5.08 7.21
C ALA A 202 -7.66 -4.23 8.17
N ARG A 203 -7.50 -4.65 9.42
CA ARG A 203 -6.65 -3.97 10.41
C ARG A 203 -5.19 -4.01 10.02
N ASP A 204 -4.65 -5.17 9.68
CA ASP A 204 -3.24 -5.30 9.31
C ASP A 204 -2.91 -4.49 8.05
N VAL A 205 -3.82 -4.50 7.06
CA VAL A 205 -3.69 -3.65 5.86
C VAL A 205 -3.71 -2.17 6.21
N ALA A 206 -4.54 -1.74 7.17
CA ALA A 206 -4.55 -0.35 7.63
C ALA A 206 -3.26 0.05 8.33
N ILE A 207 -2.68 -0.85 9.15
CA ILE A 207 -1.38 -0.66 9.80
C ILE A 207 -0.28 -0.46 8.74
N LEU A 208 -0.21 -1.37 7.76
CA LEU A 208 0.74 -1.29 6.65
C LEU A 208 0.58 0.02 5.88
N SER A 209 -0.66 0.37 5.55
CA SER A 209 -0.96 1.57 4.75
C SER A 209 -0.57 2.85 5.48
N ARG A 210 -0.90 2.93 6.78
CA ARG A 210 -0.52 4.06 7.61
C ARG A 210 0.99 4.20 7.70
N TYR A 211 1.70 3.10 7.93
CA TYR A 211 3.17 3.11 7.98
C TYR A 211 3.75 3.59 6.66
N LEU A 212 3.29 3.01 5.54
CA LEU A 212 3.76 3.33 4.20
C LEU A 212 3.54 4.81 3.85
N LEU A 213 2.35 5.36 4.15
CA LEU A 213 2.03 6.77 3.90
C LEU A 213 2.91 7.74 4.72
N ASN A 214 3.19 7.39 5.97
CA ASN A 214 3.99 8.24 6.86
C ASN A 214 5.49 8.16 6.54
N THR A 215 5.96 7.02 6.04
CA THR A 215 7.39 6.81 5.75
C THR A 215 7.75 7.00 4.30
N CYS A 216 6.85 6.74 3.37
CA CYS A 216 7.08 6.80 1.92
C CYS A 216 5.99 7.61 1.20
N PRO A 217 5.81 8.91 1.53
CA PRO A 217 4.77 9.74 0.92
C PRO A 217 4.90 9.88 -0.61
N GLU A 218 6.10 9.64 -1.15
CA GLU A 218 6.35 9.58 -2.59
C GLU A 218 5.53 8.52 -3.32
N LEU A 219 5.01 7.51 -2.61
CA LEU A 219 4.07 6.53 -3.15
C LEU A 219 2.86 7.20 -3.80
N LEU A 220 2.38 8.31 -3.22
CA LEU A 220 1.20 9.01 -3.72
C LEU A 220 1.39 9.59 -5.12
N HIS A 221 2.64 9.87 -5.51
CA HIS A 221 2.96 10.24 -6.89
C HIS A 221 2.54 9.15 -7.88
N TYR A 222 2.79 7.89 -7.54
CA TYR A 222 2.46 6.74 -8.41
C TYR A 222 0.99 6.32 -8.33
N THR A 223 0.43 6.24 -7.12
CA THR A 223 -0.95 5.76 -6.93
C THR A 223 -2.01 6.73 -7.42
N GLY A 224 -1.67 8.03 -7.52
CA GLY A 224 -2.53 9.08 -8.06
C GLY A 224 -2.57 9.17 -9.59
N ILE A 225 -1.66 8.50 -10.30
CA ILE A 225 -1.64 8.48 -11.77
C ILE A 225 -2.88 7.77 -12.29
N TRP A 226 -3.67 8.46 -13.14
CA TRP A 226 -4.85 7.84 -13.77
C TRP A 226 -4.48 7.01 -15.00
N THR A 227 -3.70 7.59 -15.91
CA THR A 227 -3.20 6.93 -17.12
C THR A 227 -1.73 7.25 -17.32
N ASP A 228 -0.99 6.28 -17.82
CA ASP A 228 0.41 6.44 -18.19
C ASP A 228 0.73 5.49 -19.36
N SER A 229 1.97 5.47 -19.81
CA SER A 229 2.42 4.53 -20.84
C SER A 229 3.86 4.12 -20.65
N LEU A 230 4.18 2.93 -21.14
CA LEU A 230 5.54 2.37 -21.22
C LEU A 230 5.90 2.08 -22.67
N ARG A 231 7.14 1.69 -22.91
CA ARG A 231 7.64 1.32 -24.27
C ARG A 231 7.32 2.40 -25.32
N ASN A 232 7.64 3.67 -24.97
CA ASN A 232 7.37 4.83 -25.85
C ASN A 232 5.91 4.92 -26.33
N GLY A 233 4.97 4.64 -25.42
CA GLY A 233 3.54 4.74 -25.69
C GLY A 233 2.88 3.47 -26.22
N GLN A 234 3.62 2.38 -26.44
CA GLN A 234 3.07 1.12 -26.94
C GLN A 234 2.25 0.36 -25.88
N THR A 235 2.62 0.47 -24.60
CA THR A 235 1.90 -0.14 -23.48
C THR A 235 1.18 0.93 -22.71
N GLN A 236 -0.15 0.93 -22.78
CA GLN A 236 -0.98 1.86 -22.02
C GLN A 236 -1.26 1.34 -20.62
N LEU A 237 -1.06 2.19 -19.63
CA LEU A 237 -1.41 1.92 -18.23
C LEU A 237 -2.69 2.69 -17.88
N VAL A 238 -3.64 2.00 -17.24
CA VAL A 238 -4.87 2.62 -16.73
C VAL A 238 -5.07 2.21 -15.29
N ASN A 239 -5.29 3.19 -14.41
CA ASN A 239 -5.42 2.92 -12.99
C ASN A 239 -6.65 2.07 -12.69
N THR A 240 -6.44 1.02 -11.92
CA THR A 240 -7.49 0.11 -11.47
C THR A 240 -8.42 0.74 -10.44
N ASN A 241 -7.98 1.81 -9.75
CA ASN A 241 -8.78 2.55 -8.79
C ASN A 241 -9.65 3.62 -9.49
N LYS A 242 -10.86 3.22 -9.89
CA LYS A 242 -11.81 4.11 -10.56
C LYS A 242 -12.30 5.28 -9.69
N LEU A 243 -12.08 5.25 -8.37
CA LEU A 243 -12.46 6.32 -7.47
C LEU A 243 -11.66 7.60 -7.73
N LEU A 244 -10.43 7.50 -8.25
CA LEU A 244 -9.59 8.65 -8.64
C LEU A 244 -10.32 9.64 -9.57
N ARG A 245 -11.28 9.16 -10.36
CA ARG A 245 -12.07 10.01 -11.26
C ARG A 245 -13.51 10.27 -10.80
N ARG A 246 -13.94 9.65 -9.72
CA ARG A 246 -15.33 9.73 -9.25
C ARG A 246 -15.51 10.58 -8.02
N TYR A 247 -14.47 10.67 -7.19
CA TYR A 247 -14.52 11.41 -5.93
C TYR A 247 -13.35 12.37 -5.85
N SER A 248 -13.66 13.66 -5.61
CA SER A 248 -12.63 14.67 -5.33
C SER A 248 -11.89 14.32 -4.03
N GLY A 249 -10.59 14.54 -4.01
CA GLY A 249 -9.74 14.24 -2.84
C GLY A 249 -9.20 12.82 -2.77
N ILE A 250 -9.63 11.87 -3.62
CA ILE A 250 -9.01 10.55 -3.70
C ILE A 250 -7.61 10.66 -4.31
N THR A 251 -6.59 10.15 -3.59
CA THR A 251 -5.17 10.20 -3.99
C THR A 251 -4.53 8.81 -4.19
N GLY A 252 -5.30 7.76 -4.04
CA GLY A 252 -4.86 6.38 -4.18
C GLY A 252 -5.75 5.48 -3.34
N LEU A 253 -5.33 4.31 -2.87
CA LEU A 253 -4.01 3.68 -2.99
C LEU A 253 -4.04 2.48 -3.95
N LYS A 254 -4.78 1.40 -3.57
CA LYS A 254 -4.71 0.13 -4.28
C LYS A 254 -6.05 -0.60 -4.33
N THR A 255 -6.30 -1.26 -5.43
CA THR A 255 -7.39 -2.23 -5.59
C THR A 255 -6.84 -3.64 -5.76
N GLY A 256 -7.66 -4.63 -5.49
CA GLY A 256 -7.35 -6.02 -5.73
C GLY A 256 -8.60 -6.82 -6.09
N THR A 257 -8.45 -7.81 -6.95
CA THR A 257 -9.54 -8.73 -7.30
C THR A 257 -8.95 -10.09 -7.66
N THR A 258 -9.42 -11.13 -6.99
CA THR A 258 -9.19 -12.53 -7.34
C THR A 258 -10.46 -13.33 -7.07
N SER A 259 -10.47 -14.59 -7.50
CA SER A 259 -11.61 -15.49 -7.21
C SER A 259 -11.79 -15.72 -5.72
N GLY A 260 -10.69 -15.83 -4.96
CA GLY A 260 -10.73 -16.08 -3.52
C GLY A 260 -11.01 -14.83 -2.69
N ALA A 261 -10.46 -13.69 -3.09
CA ALA A 261 -10.61 -12.43 -2.35
C ALA A 261 -11.92 -11.69 -2.66
N GLY A 262 -12.51 -11.92 -3.84
CA GLY A 262 -13.53 -11.02 -4.35
C GLY A 262 -12.94 -9.65 -4.71
N VAL A 263 -13.65 -8.58 -4.40
CA VAL A 263 -13.20 -7.20 -4.66
C VAL A 263 -12.69 -6.56 -3.38
N CYS A 264 -11.43 -6.16 -3.40
CA CYS A 264 -10.77 -5.42 -2.32
C CYS A 264 -10.43 -4.00 -2.79
N ILE A 265 -10.61 -3.04 -1.91
CA ILE A 265 -10.22 -1.67 -2.16
C ILE A 265 -9.56 -1.06 -0.91
N LEU A 266 -8.46 -0.42 -1.11
CA LEU A 266 -7.83 0.49 -0.17
C LEU A 266 -7.79 1.87 -0.82
N SER A 267 -8.42 2.84 -0.19
CA SER A 267 -8.49 4.19 -0.73
C SER A 267 -8.05 5.21 0.30
N LEU A 268 -7.28 6.20 -0.14
CA LEU A 268 -6.93 7.37 0.62
C LEU A 268 -7.71 8.56 0.05
N ILE A 269 -8.40 9.26 0.93
CA ILE A 269 -9.12 10.48 0.58
C ILE A 269 -8.65 11.63 1.46
N HIS A 270 -8.39 12.75 0.82
CA HIS A 270 -8.11 14.02 1.49
C HIS A 270 -9.39 14.86 1.47
N ILE A 271 -9.85 15.25 2.66
CA ILE A 271 -11.09 16.00 2.86
C ILE A 271 -10.73 17.44 3.24
#